data_6b2994f1258a84180ecefdd188d4176e
#
_entry.id   6b2994f1258a84180ecefdd188d4176e
#
_cell.length_a   1.000
_cell.length_b   1.000
_cell.length_c   1.000
_cell.angle_alpha   90.00
_cell.angle_beta   90.00
_cell.angle_gamma   90.00
#
_symmetry.space_group_name_H-M   'P 1'
#
loop_
_entity.id
_entity.type
_entity.pdbx_description
1 polymer ?
#
loop_
_entity_poly.entity_id
_entity_poly.type
_entity_poly.pdbx_seq_one_letter_code
_entity_poly.pdbx_strand_id
1 'polypeptide(L)'
;LSAGHSLVIEDDVAEELYQELKQKNLITHQFAGGTIGNTMHNYSVLADDRSVLLGVMCSNIEIGSYAYRYLCNTSSRTDLNYLQGVDGPIGRCFTLIGESGERTFAISPGHMNQLRAESIPEDVIAGASALVLTSYLVRCKPGEPMPEATMKAIEYAKKYNVPVVLTLGTKFVIAENPQWWQQFLKDHVSILAMNEDEAEALTGESDPLLASDKA
;
A
#
# COMPACT_ATOMS: atom_id res chain seq x y z
N LEU A 1 13.58 14.07 -11.61
CA LEU A 1 12.95 13.89 -10.30
C LEU A 1 13.38 15.04 -9.41
N SER A 2 12.44 15.77 -8.84
CA SER A 2 12.75 16.72 -7.77
C SER A 2 12.99 15.96 -6.48
N ALA A 3 13.96 16.40 -5.67
CA ALA A 3 14.25 15.79 -4.37
C ALA A 3 12.99 15.83 -3.48
N GLY A 4 12.77 14.80 -2.69
CA GLY A 4 11.62 14.68 -1.78
C GLY A 4 10.30 14.25 -2.44
N HIS A 5 10.25 14.06 -3.76
CA HIS A 5 9.02 13.69 -4.47
C HIS A 5 8.88 12.18 -4.70
N SER A 6 7.66 11.79 -5.04
CA SER A 6 7.31 10.43 -5.46
C SER A 6 6.82 10.46 -6.91
N LEU A 7 7.37 9.59 -7.76
CA LEU A 7 6.99 9.46 -9.16
C LEU A 7 6.63 8.02 -9.49
N VAL A 8 5.52 7.81 -10.15
CA VAL A 8 5.18 6.53 -10.76
C VAL A 8 5.90 6.42 -12.11
N ILE A 9 6.60 5.32 -12.33
CA ILE A 9 7.34 5.01 -13.56
C ILE A 9 6.79 3.72 -14.17
N GLU A 10 6.94 3.57 -15.48
CA GLU A 10 6.54 2.35 -16.17
C GLU A 10 7.53 1.19 -15.86
N ASP A 11 7.08 -0.04 -16.03
CA ASP A 11 7.83 -1.23 -15.59
C ASP A 11 9.13 -1.44 -16.37
N ASP A 12 9.17 -1.08 -17.66
CA ASP A 12 10.37 -1.11 -18.49
C ASP A 12 11.41 -0.09 -18.01
N VAL A 13 10.98 1.12 -17.68
CA VAL A 13 11.84 2.17 -17.11
C VAL A 13 12.37 1.73 -15.74
N ALA A 14 11.56 1.04 -14.94
CA ALA A 14 11.97 0.49 -13.66
C ALA A 14 13.05 -0.59 -13.83
N GLU A 15 12.92 -1.45 -14.83
CA GLU A 15 13.91 -2.48 -15.11
C GLU A 15 15.22 -1.87 -15.61
N GLU A 16 15.17 -0.89 -16.51
CA GLU A 16 16.34 -0.16 -16.98
C GLU A 16 17.08 0.53 -15.82
N LEU A 17 16.34 1.24 -14.96
CA LEU A 17 16.89 1.89 -13.77
C LEU A 17 17.54 0.88 -12.83
N TYR A 18 16.90 -0.27 -12.59
CA TYR A 18 17.46 -1.32 -11.75
C TYR A 18 18.77 -1.84 -12.30
N GLN A 19 18.84 -2.12 -13.60
CA GLN A 19 20.06 -2.62 -14.22
C GLN A 19 21.19 -1.58 -14.19
N GLU A 20 20.88 -0.31 -14.42
CA GLU A 20 21.84 0.79 -14.31
C GLU A 20 22.42 0.91 -12.89
N LEU A 21 21.54 0.95 -11.88
CA LEU A 21 21.96 1.02 -10.47
C LEU A 21 22.82 -0.19 -10.08
N LYS A 22 22.46 -1.38 -10.56
CA LYS A 22 23.21 -2.60 -10.31
C LYS A 22 24.60 -2.57 -10.95
N GLN A 23 24.69 -2.16 -12.22
CA GLN A 23 25.97 -2.04 -12.93
C GLN A 23 26.92 -1.02 -12.28
N LYS A 24 26.37 0.05 -11.72
CA LYS A 24 27.12 1.10 -11.03
C LYS A 24 27.41 0.77 -9.55
N ASN A 25 26.97 -0.39 -9.04
CA ASN A 25 27.09 -0.79 -7.62
C ASN A 25 26.46 0.24 -6.66
N LEU A 26 25.36 0.88 -7.04
CA LEU A 26 24.66 1.90 -6.25
C LEU A 26 23.53 1.32 -5.39
N ILE A 27 23.21 0.04 -5.52
CA ILE A 27 22.19 -0.62 -4.70
C ILE A 27 22.82 -1.01 -3.36
N THR A 28 22.45 -0.30 -2.32
CA THR A 28 22.96 -0.58 -0.96
C THR A 28 22.16 -1.67 -0.26
N HIS A 29 20.84 -1.64 -0.38
CA HIS A 29 19.94 -2.57 0.29
C HIS A 29 18.72 -2.89 -0.59
N GLN A 30 18.12 -4.06 -0.33
CA GLN A 30 16.89 -4.50 -0.95
C GLN A 30 16.03 -5.16 0.12
N PHE A 31 14.79 -4.67 0.29
CA PHE A 31 13.87 -5.16 1.30
C PHE A 31 12.56 -5.59 0.67
N ALA A 32 11.87 -6.55 1.28
CA ALA A 32 10.44 -6.70 1.10
C ALA A 32 9.76 -5.44 1.62
N GLY A 33 8.75 -4.93 0.93
CA GLY A 33 8.10 -3.68 1.26
C GLY A 33 6.60 -3.69 0.98
N GLY A 34 6.05 -2.51 0.85
CA GLY A 34 4.62 -2.26 0.72
C GLY A 34 4.02 -1.86 2.06
N THR A 35 3.24 -0.78 2.05
CA THR A 35 2.70 -0.17 3.27
C THR A 35 1.90 -1.16 4.10
N ILE A 36 0.95 -1.86 3.48
CA ILE A 36 0.12 -2.84 4.20
C ILE A 36 0.92 -4.07 4.60
N GLY A 37 1.79 -4.58 3.71
CA GLY A 37 2.65 -5.73 4.04
C GLY A 37 3.51 -5.47 5.28
N ASN A 38 4.15 -4.31 5.34
CA ASN A 38 4.96 -3.91 6.50
C ASN A 38 4.10 -3.71 7.76
N THR A 39 2.91 -3.12 7.62
CA THR A 39 1.99 -2.93 8.75
C THR A 39 1.54 -4.26 9.33
N MET A 40 1.12 -5.20 8.48
CA MET A 40 0.66 -6.52 8.91
C MET A 40 1.79 -7.36 9.50
N HIS A 41 2.99 -7.30 8.92
CA HIS A 41 4.17 -7.95 9.47
C HIS A 41 4.47 -7.43 10.89
N ASN A 42 4.56 -6.12 11.06
CA ASN A 42 4.88 -5.50 12.35
C ASN A 42 3.77 -5.77 13.38
N TYR A 43 2.51 -5.66 12.99
CA TYR A 43 1.38 -6.00 13.86
C TYR A 43 1.47 -7.45 14.35
N SER A 44 1.68 -8.39 13.44
CA SER A 44 1.75 -9.81 13.77
C SER A 44 2.90 -10.15 14.72
N VAL A 45 4.02 -9.41 14.63
CA VAL A 45 5.18 -9.59 15.50
C VAL A 45 4.95 -8.94 16.87
N LEU A 46 4.44 -7.70 16.90
CA LEU A 46 4.30 -6.90 18.12
C LEU A 46 3.09 -7.33 18.98
N ALA A 47 1.97 -7.63 18.34
CA ALA A 47 0.74 -8.01 19.02
C ALA A 47 0.65 -9.52 19.31
N ASP A 48 1.59 -10.33 18.82
CA ASP A 48 1.55 -11.79 18.90
C ASP A 48 0.24 -12.38 18.34
N ASP A 49 -0.31 -11.76 17.31
CA ASP A 49 -1.62 -12.05 16.75
C ASP A 49 -1.52 -12.41 15.25
N ARG A 50 -2.60 -12.88 14.69
CA ARG A 50 -2.69 -13.24 13.28
C ARG A 50 -3.14 -12.07 12.44
N SER A 51 -2.59 -12.00 11.24
CA SER A 51 -3.09 -11.13 10.17
C SER A 51 -3.31 -11.94 8.89
N VAL A 52 -4.20 -11.47 8.04
CA VAL A 52 -4.41 -12.01 6.68
C VAL A 52 -4.06 -10.91 5.69
N LEU A 53 -3.18 -11.21 4.74
CA LEU A 53 -2.81 -10.28 3.68
C LEU A 53 -3.64 -10.59 2.43
N LEU A 54 -4.46 -9.61 2.01
CA LEU A 54 -5.16 -9.63 0.73
C LEU A 54 -4.35 -8.79 -0.26
N GLY A 55 -4.10 -9.35 -1.43
CA GLY A 55 -3.29 -8.68 -2.44
C GLY A 55 -2.97 -9.60 -3.62
N VAL A 56 -1.99 -9.21 -4.39
CA VAL A 56 -1.51 -10.00 -5.54
C VAL A 56 -0.06 -10.41 -5.36
N MET A 57 0.30 -11.50 -5.99
CA MET A 57 1.66 -12.03 -6.07
C MET A 57 1.89 -12.60 -7.47
N CYS A 58 3.13 -12.59 -7.96
CA CYS A 58 3.45 -13.24 -9.22
C CYS A 58 3.13 -14.74 -9.17
N SER A 59 2.52 -15.27 -10.23
CA SER A 59 2.13 -16.69 -10.33
C SER A 59 3.35 -17.62 -10.30
N ASN A 60 4.47 -17.18 -10.90
CA ASN A 60 5.72 -17.92 -10.97
C ASN A 60 6.77 -17.26 -10.07
N ILE A 61 7.06 -17.91 -8.94
CA ILE A 61 8.04 -17.42 -7.96
C ILE A 61 9.35 -18.18 -8.12
N GLU A 62 10.37 -17.48 -8.62
CA GLU A 62 11.72 -18.03 -8.73
C GLU A 62 12.50 -17.85 -7.42
N ILE A 63 13.29 -18.86 -7.04
CA ILE A 63 14.17 -18.80 -5.87
C ILE A 63 15.17 -17.64 -6.04
N GLY A 64 15.26 -16.79 -5.01
CA GLY A 64 16.11 -15.60 -5.02
C GLY A 64 15.51 -14.35 -5.68
N SER A 65 14.32 -14.47 -6.30
CA SER A 65 13.56 -13.31 -6.78
C SER A 65 13.07 -12.41 -5.64
N TYR A 66 12.55 -11.21 -5.97
CA TYR A 66 11.95 -10.33 -4.96
C TYR A 66 10.72 -10.96 -4.31
N ALA A 67 9.86 -11.59 -5.09
CA ALA A 67 8.68 -12.27 -4.59
C ALA A 67 9.05 -13.38 -3.60
N TYR A 68 10.07 -14.20 -3.93
CA TYR A 68 10.57 -15.22 -3.03
C TYR A 68 11.08 -14.62 -1.70
N ARG A 69 11.89 -13.55 -1.76
CA ARG A 69 12.40 -12.88 -0.56
C ARG A 69 11.28 -12.26 0.28
N TYR A 70 10.26 -11.68 -0.37
CA TYR A 70 9.08 -11.17 0.31
C TYR A 70 8.41 -12.27 1.15
N LEU A 71 8.13 -13.42 0.54
CA LEU A 71 7.51 -14.55 1.24
C LEU A 71 8.38 -15.07 2.39
N CYS A 72 9.70 -15.20 2.16
CA CYS A 72 10.64 -15.67 3.20
C CYS A 72 10.76 -14.70 4.38
N ASN A 73 10.61 -13.41 4.16
CA ASN A 73 10.77 -12.37 5.18
C ASN A 73 9.44 -11.96 5.83
N THR A 74 8.31 -12.46 5.33
CA THR A 74 7.00 -12.20 5.94
C THR A 74 6.85 -13.03 7.21
N SER A 75 6.21 -12.44 8.23
CA SER A 75 5.94 -13.13 9.50
C SER A 75 5.14 -14.42 9.27
N SER A 76 5.52 -15.50 9.95
CA SER A 76 4.77 -16.76 9.96
C SER A 76 3.34 -16.62 10.54
N ARG A 77 3.02 -15.49 11.18
CA ARG A 77 1.69 -15.17 11.69
C ARG A 77 0.81 -14.45 10.66
N THR A 78 1.39 -14.03 9.53
CA THR A 78 0.64 -13.44 8.43
C THR A 78 0.23 -14.55 7.47
N ASP A 79 -1.08 -14.74 7.31
CA ASP A 79 -1.64 -15.70 6.36
C ASP A 79 -1.58 -15.11 4.94
N LEU A 80 -0.87 -15.81 4.06
CA LEU A 80 -0.67 -15.45 2.65
C LEU A 80 -1.49 -16.30 1.69
N ASN A 81 -2.35 -17.19 2.18
CA ASN A 81 -3.13 -18.10 1.34
C ASN A 81 -4.15 -17.39 0.44
N TYR A 82 -4.46 -16.14 0.75
CA TYR A 82 -5.42 -15.32 0.00
C TYR A 82 -4.77 -14.35 -0.99
N LEU A 83 -3.46 -14.49 -1.23
CA LEU A 83 -2.80 -13.76 -2.30
C LEU A 83 -3.24 -14.30 -3.66
N GLN A 84 -3.76 -13.40 -4.51
CA GLN A 84 -4.13 -13.74 -5.88
C GLN A 84 -2.88 -13.87 -6.74
N GLY A 85 -2.69 -15.00 -7.43
CA GLY A 85 -1.63 -15.20 -8.42
C GLY A 85 -1.92 -14.39 -9.69
N VAL A 86 -0.95 -13.61 -10.16
CA VAL A 86 -1.05 -12.80 -11.39
C VAL A 86 0.26 -12.89 -12.17
N ASP A 87 0.16 -12.95 -13.50
CA ASP A 87 1.35 -12.90 -14.35
C ASP A 87 1.84 -11.45 -14.48
N GLY A 88 3.14 -11.28 -14.42
CA GLY A 88 3.79 -9.99 -14.57
C GLY A 88 4.79 -9.66 -13.45
N PRO A 89 5.45 -8.51 -13.54
CA PRO A 89 6.45 -8.10 -12.57
C PRO A 89 5.81 -7.70 -11.23
N ILE A 90 6.50 -7.99 -10.14
CA ILE A 90 6.14 -7.45 -8.82
C ILE A 90 6.43 -5.95 -8.77
N GLY A 91 5.61 -5.19 -8.04
CA GLY A 91 5.85 -3.78 -7.81
C GLY A 91 7.20 -3.50 -7.15
N ARG A 92 7.81 -2.38 -7.52
CA ARG A 92 9.12 -1.94 -7.01
C ARG A 92 9.06 -0.48 -6.55
N CYS A 93 9.74 -0.17 -5.48
CA CYS A 93 9.95 1.20 -5.03
C CYS A 93 11.44 1.45 -4.88
N PHE A 94 11.99 2.30 -5.74
CA PHE A 94 13.37 2.78 -5.64
C PHE A 94 13.40 3.98 -4.69
N THR A 95 14.08 3.81 -3.57
CA THR A 95 14.34 4.92 -2.64
C THR A 95 15.71 5.50 -2.98
N LEU A 96 15.71 6.61 -3.70
CA LEU A 96 16.91 7.34 -4.11
C LEU A 96 17.27 8.32 -3.00
N ILE A 97 18.46 8.19 -2.44
CA ILE A 97 18.94 9.04 -1.36
C ILE A 97 19.96 10.01 -1.93
N GLY A 98 19.65 11.31 -1.90
CA GLY A 98 20.55 12.38 -2.33
C GLY A 98 21.65 12.67 -1.29
N GLU A 99 22.60 13.54 -1.66
CA GLU A 99 23.70 13.96 -0.77
C GLU A 99 23.21 14.63 0.53
N SER A 100 22.04 15.30 0.48
CA SER A 100 21.39 15.88 1.64
C SER A 100 20.71 14.87 2.58
N GLY A 101 20.67 13.58 2.19
CA GLY A 101 19.92 12.54 2.89
C GLY A 101 18.42 12.53 2.56
N GLU A 102 17.94 13.42 1.70
CA GLU A 102 16.56 13.47 1.28
C GLU A 102 16.21 12.30 0.37
N ARG A 103 15.02 11.73 0.58
CA ARG A 103 14.55 10.54 -0.13
C ARG A 103 13.62 10.92 -1.26
N THR A 104 13.88 10.40 -2.44
CA THR A 104 13.03 10.51 -3.63
C THR A 104 12.60 9.12 -4.05
N PHE A 105 11.34 8.94 -4.39
CA PHE A 105 10.78 7.63 -4.70
C PHE A 105 10.42 7.53 -6.18
N ALA A 106 10.94 6.48 -6.84
CA ALA A 106 10.46 6.05 -8.14
C ALA A 106 9.73 4.71 -7.96
N ILE A 107 8.45 4.67 -8.31
CA ILE A 107 7.56 3.56 -8.02
C ILE A 107 7.05 2.95 -9.34
N SER A 108 7.36 1.67 -9.55
CA SER A 108 6.74 0.85 -10.59
C SER A 108 5.70 -0.04 -9.91
N PRO A 109 4.41 0.13 -10.21
CA PRO A 109 3.37 -0.68 -9.57
C PRO A 109 3.43 -2.15 -9.99
N GLY A 110 3.98 -2.49 -11.17
CA GLY A 110 3.90 -3.85 -11.67
C GLY A 110 2.45 -4.33 -11.71
N HIS A 111 2.20 -5.53 -11.22
CA HIS A 111 0.86 -6.12 -11.15
C HIS A 111 0.10 -5.84 -9.84
N MET A 112 0.61 -4.98 -8.95
CA MET A 112 0.03 -4.83 -7.60
C MET A 112 -1.42 -4.30 -7.60
N ASN A 113 -1.85 -3.62 -8.67
CA ASN A 113 -3.22 -3.10 -8.80
C ASN A 113 -4.20 -4.10 -9.45
N GLN A 114 -3.78 -5.35 -9.68
CA GLN A 114 -4.56 -6.38 -10.37
C GLN A 114 -5.41 -7.26 -9.43
N LEU A 115 -5.54 -6.90 -8.16
CA LEU A 115 -6.46 -7.59 -7.24
C LEU A 115 -7.90 -7.40 -7.70
N ARG A 116 -8.63 -8.50 -7.84
CA ARG A 116 -10.00 -8.52 -8.34
C ARG A 116 -11.00 -8.67 -7.20
N ALA A 117 -12.19 -8.10 -7.38
CA ALA A 117 -13.26 -8.18 -6.40
C ALA A 117 -13.68 -9.61 -6.06
N GLU A 118 -13.65 -10.51 -7.04
CA GLU A 118 -13.99 -11.93 -6.85
C GLU A 118 -13.00 -12.67 -5.94
N SER A 119 -11.79 -12.12 -5.79
CA SER A 119 -10.74 -12.70 -4.91
C SER A 119 -10.86 -12.25 -3.46
N ILE A 120 -11.81 -11.38 -3.14
CA ILE A 120 -12.00 -10.89 -1.77
C ILE A 120 -12.83 -11.92 -0.97
N PRO A 121 -12.23 -12.57 0.04
CA PRO A 121 -12.90 -13.64 0.79
C PRO A 121 -13.84 -13.04 1.84
N GLU A 122 -15.14 -13.21 1.65
CA GLU A 122 -16.17 -12.66 2.52
C GLU A 122 -16.07 -13.21 3.96
N ASP A 123 -15.85 -14.49 4.10
CA ASP A 123 -15.75 -15.18 5.39
C ASP A 123 -14.55 -14.73 6.23
N VAL A 124 -13.42 -14.44 5.57
CA VAL A 124 -12.23 -13.88 6.23
C VAL A 124 -12.51 -12.50 6.78
N ILE A 125 -13.15 -11.63 5.96
CA ILE A 125 -13.52 -10.29 6.43
C ILE A 125 -14.56 -10.37 7.54
N ALA A 126 -15.56 -11.24 7.42
CA ALA A 126 -16.58 -11.43 8.45
C ALA A 126 -16.01 -11.85 9.81
N GLY A 127 -14.91 -12.59 9.82
CA GLY A 127 -14.20 -13.04 11.03
C GLY A 127 -13.10 -12.11 11.51
N ALA A 128 -12.83 -11.00 10.81
CA ALA A 128 -11.75 -10.09 11.16
C ALA A 128 -12.14 -9.10 12.26
N SER A 129 -11.17 -8.72 13.09
CA SER A 129 -11.34 -7.65 14.09
C SER A 129 -11.26 -6.25 13.47
N ALA A 130 -10.59 -6.10 12.33
CA ALA A 130 -10.52 -4.87 11.56
C ALA A 130 -10.10 -5.15 10.11
N LEU A 131 -10.54 -4.31 9.19
CA LEU A 131 -10.03 -4.21 7.81
C LEU A 131 -9.07 -3.03 7.73
N VAL A 132 -7.79 -3.28 7.39
CA VAL A 132 -6.77 -2.24 7.31
C VAL A 132 -6.47 -1.92 5.85
N LEU A 133 -6.59 -0.64 5.49
CA LEU A 133 -6.42 -0.11 4.14
C LEU A 133 -5.36 1.01 4.11
N THR A 134 -4.87 1.31 2.93
CA THR A 134 -4.06 2.51 2.65
C THR A 134 -4.65 3.31 1.51
N SER A 135 -4.42 4.60 1.45
CA SER A 135 -4.87 5.46 0.35
C SER A 135 -4.33 5.04 -1.03
N TYR A 136 -3.19 4.35 -1.07
CA TYR A 136 -2.62 3.86 -2.32
C TYR A 136 -3.51 2.85 -3.07
N LEU A 137 -4.42 2.16 -2.39
CA LEU A 137 -5.34 1.19 -3.00
C LEU A 137 -6.34 1.82 -3.97
N VAL A 138 -6.56 3.13 -3.90
CA VAL A 138 -7.43 3.84 -4.84
C VAL A 138 -6.65 4.65 -5.89
N ARG A 139 -5.31 4.66 -5.82
CA ARG A 139 -4.43 5.32 -6.78
C ARG A 139 -4.08 4.38 -7.93
N CYS A 140 -5.07 4.12 -8.78
CA CYS A 140 -4.97 3.19 -9.89
C CYS A 140 -5.18 3.89 -11.24
N LYS A 141 -4.62 3.30 -12.31
CA LYS A 141 -4.94 3.72 -13.68
C LYS A 141 -6.40 3.35 -13.99
N PRO A 142 -7.09 4.10 -14.88
CA PRO A 142 -8.44 3.74 -15.30
C PRO A 142 -8.52 2.30 -15.82
N GLY A 143 -9.48 1.54 -15.31
CA GLY A 143 -9.69 0.13 -15.69
C GLY A 143 -8.89 -0.90 -14.88
N GLU A 144 -8.04 -0.50 -13.96
CA GLU A 144 -7.43 -1.43 -13.01
C GLU A 144 -8.45 -1.88 -11.95
N PRO A 145 -8.46 -3.18 -11.57
CA PRO A 145 -9.52 -3.75 -10.74
C PRO A 145 -9.40 -3.46 -9.23
N MET A 146 -8.24 -3.00 -8.75
CA MET A 146 -7.99 -2.76 -7.32
C MET A 146 -9.03 -1.86 -6.62
N PRO A 147 -9.50 -0.74 -7.22
CA PRO A 147 -10.53 0.09 -6.57
C PRO A 147 -11.83 -0.67 -6.34
N GLU A 148 -12.25 -1.50 -7.29
CA GLU A 148 -13.44 -2.34 -7.14
C GLU A 148 -13.25 -3.39 -6.05
N ALA A 149 -12.10 -4.05 -6.01
CA ALA A 149 -11.75 -4.99 -4.96
C ALA A 149 -11.74 -4.32 -3.57
N THR A 150 -11.19 -3.10 -3.48
CA THR A 150 -11.19 -2.32 -2.24
C THR A 150 -12.61 -2.01 -1.77
N MET A 151 -13.48 -1.55 -2.67
CA MET A 151 -14.89 -1.27 -2.34
C MET A 151 -15.65 -2.53 -1.95
N LYS A 152 -15.34 -3.67 -2.57
CA LYS A 152 -15.93 -4.96 -2.19
C LYS A 152 -15.53 -5.39 -0.78
N ALA A 153 -14.27 -5.20 -0.42
CA ALA A 153 -13.79 -5.45 0.94
C ALA A 153 -14.51 -4.56 1.97
N ILE A 154 -14.69 -3.27 1.66
CA ILE A 154 -15.42 -2.31 2.51
C ILE A 154 -16.90 -2.71 2.62
N GLU A 155 -17.54 -3.15 1.54
CA GLU A 155 -18.93 -3.64 1.56
C GLU A 155 -19.08 -4.81 2.56
N TYR A 156 -18.18 -5.78 2.51
CA TYR A 156 -18.18 -6.89 3.45
C TYR A 156 -17.91 -6.43 4.90
N ALA A 157 -16.93 -5.54 5.09
CA ALA A 157 -16.66 -4.99 6.41
C ALA A 157 -17.90 -4.30 7.01
N LYS A 158 -18.62 -3.50 6.22
CA LYS A 158 -19.88 -2.87 6.65
C LYS A 158 -20.97 -3.90 6.96
N LYS A 159 -21.13 -4.90 6.10
CA LYS A 159 -22.14 -5.97 6.28
C LYS A 159 -21.98 -6.70 7.61
N TYR A 160 -20.74 -6.91 8.04
CA TYR A 160 -20.41 -7.66 9.25
C TYR A 160 -19.99 -6.79 10.44
N ASN A 161 -20.14 -5.45 10.32
CA ASN A 161 -19.75 -4.48 11.35
C ASN A 161 -18.26 -4.57 11.73
N VAL A 162 -17.40 -4.87 10.77
CA VAL A 162 -15.95 -4.89 10.95
C VAL A 162 -15.44 -3.45 10.75
N PRO A 163 -14.71 -2.86 11.73
CA PRO A 163 -14.20 -1.52 11.59
C PRO A 163 -13.17 -1.42 10.47
N VAL A 164 -13.25 -0.33 9.70
CA VAL A 164 -12.30 0.00 8.63
C VAL A 164 -11.27 0.97 9.16
N VAL A 165 -10.01 0.59 9.13
CA VAL A 165 -8.85 1.40 9.48
C VAL A 165 -8.15 1.85 8.22
N LEU A 166 -7.96 3.14 8.01
CA LEU A 166 -7.25 3.69 6.85
C LEU A 166 -6.01 4.46 7.29
N THR A 167 -4.87 4.22 6.61
CA THR A 167 -3.71 5.12 6.66
C THR A 167 -3.61 5.92 5.37
N LEU A 168 -3.44 7.24 5.48
CA LEU A 168 -3.37 8.12 4.31
C LEU A 168 -2.04 7.98 3.56
N GLY A 169 -0.94 7.69 4.25
CA GLY A 169 0.34 7.29 3.69
C GLY A 169 1.11 8.38 2.94
N THR A 170 0.46 9.39 2.36
CA THR A 170 1.12 10.54 1.74
C THR A 170 0.17 11.69 1.46
N LYS A 171 0.61 12.92 1.77
CA LYS A 171 -0.11 14.17 1.46
C LYS A 171 -0.42 14.35 -0.04
N PHE A 172 0.44 13.84 -0.93
CA PHE A 172 0.28 14.02 -2.38
C PHE A 172 -0.96 13.34 -2.93
N VAL A 173 -1.28 12.13 -2.46
CA VAL A 173 -2.50 11.42 -2.86
C VAL A 173 -3.75 12.14 -2.37
N ILE A 174 -3.69 12.70 -1.18
CA ILE A 174 -4.81 13.41 -0.57
C ILE A 174 -5.03 14.77 -1.26
N ALA A 175 -3.96 15.50 -1.55
CA ALA A 175 -4.01 16.82 -2.19
C ALA A 175 -4.56 16.78 -3.64
N GLU A 176 -4.55 15.63 -4.31
CA GLU A 176 -5.15 15.46 -5.65
C GLU A 176 -6.67 15.70 -5.62
N ASN A 177 -7.36 15.26 -4.56
CA ASN A 177 -8.81 15.48 -4.40
C ASN A 177 -9.24 15.41 -2.91
N PRO A 178 -8.98 16.45 -2.11
CA PRO A 178 -9.25 16.43 -0.67
C PRO A 178 -10.74 16.24 -0.35
N GLN A 179 -11.64 16.82 -1.15
CA GLN A 179 -13.09 16.72 -0.94
C GLN A 179 -13.61 15.30 -1.14
N TRP A 180 -13.07 14.59 -2.13
CA TRP A 180 -13.39 13.18 -2.34
C TRP A 180 -12.92 12.35 -1.15
N TRP A 181 -11.71 12.62 -0.62
CA TRP A 181 -11.19 11.92 0.54
C TRP A 181 -12.03 12.18 1.79
N GLN A 182 -12.42 13.43 2.06
CA GLN A 182 -13.32 13.75 3.18
C GLN A 182 -14.62 12.95 3.12
N GLN A 183 -15.24 12.87 1.93
CA GLN A 183 -16.47 12.10 1.75
C GLN A 183 -16.22 10.60 1.91
N PHE A 184 -15.14 10.07 1.34
CA PHE A 184 -14.76 8.67 1.46
C PHE A 184 -14.53 8.27 2.93
N LEU A 185 -13.81 9.09 3.68
CA LEU A 185 -13.54 8.86 5.09
C LEU A 185 -14.85 8.81 5.89
N LYS A 186 -15.69 9.78 5.71
CA LYS A 186 -17.00 9.87 6.38
C LYS A 186 -17.88 8.65 6.11
N ASP A 187 -17.88 8.17 4.87
CA ASP A 187 -18.78 7.09 4.45
C ASP A 187 -18.24 5.70 4.79
N HIS A 188 -16.91 5.53 4.89
CA HIS A 188 -16.31 4.21 4.89
C HIS A 188 -15.32 3.92 6.00
N VAL A 189 -14.78 4.92 6.71
CA VAL A 189 -13.67 4.72 7.63
C VAL A 189 -14.10 4.88 9.08
N SER A 190 -13.66 3.94 9.91
CA SER A 190 -13.93 3.96 11.36
C SER A 190 -12.77 4.56 12.15
N ILE A 191 -11.54 4.33 11.68
CA ILE A 191 -10.30 4.79 12.32
C ILE A 191 -9.37 5.31 11.23
N LEU A 192 -8.93 6.56 11.39
CA LEU A 192 -8.00 7.22 10.48
C LEU A 192 -6.63 7.37 11.12
N ALA A 193 -5.58 6.92 10.42
CA ALA A 193 -4.18 7.18 10.77
C ALA A 193 -3.57 8.14 9.75
N MET A 194 -3.09 9.29 10.22
CA MET A 194 -2.49 10.34 9.40
C MET A 194 -1.40 11.08 10.17
N ASN A 195 -0.47 11.68 9.46
CA ASN A 195 0.48 12.64 10.01
C ASN A 195 0.00 14.08 9.79
N GLU A 196 0.78 15.07 10.28
CA GLU A 196 0.43 16.49 10.20
C GLU A 196 0.29 16.98 8.76
N ASP A 197 1.20 16.57 7.88
CA ASP A 197 1.19 16.94 6.47
C ASP A 197 -0.04 16.40 5.73
N GLU A 198 -0.45 15.19 6.07
CA GLU A 198 -1.63 14.52 5.51
C GLU A 198 -2.92 15.17 6.03
N ALA A 199 -2.93 15.53 7.31
CA ALA A 199 -4.04 16.25 7.94
C ALA A 199 -4.22 17.64 7.30
N GLU A 200 -3.14 18.40 7.08
CA GLU A 200 -3.18 19.67 6.37
C GLU A 200 -3.70 19.50 4.94
N ALA A 201 -3.19 18.52 4.20
CA ALA A 201 -3.65 18.24 2.84
C ALA A 201 -5.15 17.88 2.76
N LEU A 202 -5.67 17.21 3.78
CA LEU A 202 -7.07 16.79 3.86
C LEU A 202 -8.00 17.96 4.23
N THR A 203 -7.61 18.81 5.15
CA THR A 203 -8.49 19.79 5.81
C THR A 203 -8.20 21.24 5.42
N GLY A 204 -7.03 21.52 4.88
CA GLY A 204 -6.51 22.87 4.63
C GLY A 204 -6.09 23.61 5.91
N GLU A 205 -6.03 22.93 7.05
CA GLU A 205 -5.67 23.50 8.34
C GLU A 205 -4.24 23.13 8.72
N SER A 206 -3.39 24.12 8.98
CA SER A 206 -1.98 23.91 9.29
C SER A 206 -1.70 23.59 10.77
N ASP A 207 -2.63 23.90 11.66
CA ASP A 207 -2.54 23.49 13.07
C ASP A 207 -2.96 22.03 13.19
N PRO A 208 -2.08 21.11 13.65
CA PRO A 208 -2.36 19.68 13.70
C PRO A 208 -3.57 19.30 14.56
N LEU A 209 -3.82 20.02 15.65
CA LEU A 209 -4.95 19.75 16.52
C LEU A 209 -6.26 20.17 15.86
N LEU A 210 -6.29 21.34 15.26
CA LEU A 210 -7.46 21.82 14.51
C LEU A 210 -7.71 20.98 13.25
N ALA A 211 -6.65 20.56 12.58
CA ALA A 211 -6.76 19.65 11.43
C ALA A 211 -7.36 18.29 11.83
N SER A 212 -6.94 17.75 12.98
CA SER A 212 -7.49 16.48 13.50
C SER A 212 -8.98 16.59 13.87
N ASP A 213 -9.41 17.73 14.40
CA ASP A 213 -10.83 17.97 14.73
C ASP A 213 -11.72 18.15 13.51
N LYS A 214 -11.12 18.55 12.36
CA LYS A 214 -11.85 18.74 11.08
C LYS A 214 -11.90 17.49 10.21
N ALA A 215 -10.98 16.53 10.42
CA ALA A 215 -10.87 15.32 9.62
C ALA A 215 -11.90 14.28 9.99
#